data_640495d794b6c1e4e05f3c53758faeb1
#
_entry.id   640495d794b6c1e4e05f3c53758faeb1
#
_cell.length_a   1.000
_cell.length_b   1.000
_cell.length_c   1.000
_cell.angle_alpha   90.00
_cell.angle_beta   90.00
_cell.angle_gamma   90.00
#
_symmetry.space_group_name_H-M   'P 1'
#
loop_
_entity.id
_entity.type
_entity.pdbx_description
1 polymer ?
#
loop_
_entity_poly.entity_id
_entity_poly.type
_entity_poly.pdbx_seq_one_letter_code
_entity_poly.pdbx_strand_id
1 'polypeptide(L)'
;MSLFCWDIETTGFNPKKELVTVAACYTPHRQTVYQFAESDLRGNVVKIHDFIEKREAFLTELDDAPILAAFNGTGFDIPFIATAFEVDPTRVMRWMMKSFDIFEAAKRATGRTFSLNTLIGLNGFNTAKTGSGADAVLQAKAGKWKELASYCAEDARLTYEISTRKRLALPEGYAWRKKHNDRDHDPNKVLFMLVGSSYQIEFEIGTLPAASVIPGLLPNPNMSHLGSPHEVLWEDPTPERQHYFKDLPQ
;
A
#
# COMPACT_ATOMS: atom_id res chain seq x y z
N MET A 1 18.87 6.07 -2.97
CA MET A 1 18.53 4.82 -2.23
C MET A 1 17.45 4.10 -3.01
N SER A 2 17.54 2.78 -3.17
CA SER A 2 16.51 2.02 -3.88
C SER A 2 15.40 1.62 -2.91
N LEU A 3 14.16 1.88 -3.31
CA LEU A 3 12.96 1.46 -2.61
C LEU A 3 12.71 -0.02 -2.91
N PHE A 4 12.37 -0.77 -1.89
CA PHE A 4 11.99 -2.18 -1.98
C PHE A 4 10.54 -2.31 -1.55
N CYS A 5 9.66 -2.55 -2.50
CA CYS A 5 8.23 -2.71 -2.24
C CYS A 5 7.86 -4.17 -2.11
N TRP A 6 6.96 -4.46 -1.21
CA TRP A 6 6.55 -5.83 -0.92
C TRP A 6 5.11 -5.87 -0.40
N ASP A 7 4.52 -7.04 -0.51
CA ASP A 7 3.15 -7.34 -0.10
C ASP A 7 3.04 -8.81 0.26
N ILE A 8 2.06 -9.20 1.07
CA ILE A 8 1.74 -10.59 1.39
C ILE A 8 0.25 -10.88 1.22
N GLU A 9 -0.04 -12.14 0.89
CA GLU A 9 -1.39 -12.68 0.94
C GLU A 9 -1.49 -13.80 1.98
N THR A 10 -2.65 -13.92 2.58
CA THR A 10 -2.88 -14.82 3.71
C THR A 10 -4.19 -15.60 3.58
N THR A 11 -4.33 -16.67 4.35
CA THR A 11 -5.60 -17.41 4.42
C THR A 11 -6.68 -16.72 5.26
N GLY A 12 -6.32 -15.64 5.95
CA GLY A 12 -7.20 -14.83 6.80
C GLY A 12 -6.42 -13.82 7.64
N PHE A 13 -7.04 -13.20 8.63
CA PHE A 13 -6.49 -12.05 9.35
C PHE A 13 -5.83 -12.37 10.70
N ASN A 14 -5.87 -13.62 11.16
CA ASN A 14 -5.31 -14.00 12.45
C ASN A 14 -3.97 -14.75 12.29
N PRO A 15 -2.81 -14.11 12.52
CA PRO A 15 -1.50 -14.70 12.25
C PRO A 15 -1.16 -15.92 13.12
N LYS A 16 -1.91 -16.18 14.21
CA LYS A 16 -1.74 -17.37 15.05
C LYS A 16 -2.46 -18.62 14.49
N LYS A 17 -3.37 -18.43 13.54
CA LYS A 17 -4.21 -19.50 13.00
C LYS A 17 -4.08 -19.63 11.49
N GLU A 18 -3.73 -18.55 10.83
CA GLU A 18 -3.73 -18.43 9.39
C GLU A 18 -2.32 -18.51 8.82
N LEU A 19 -2.22 -18.87 7.57
CA LEU A 19 -0.94 -19.00 6.87
C LEU A 19 -0.67 -17.76 6.01
N VAL A 20 0.60 -17.37 5.90
CA VAL A 20 1.07 -16.59 4.76
C VAL A 20 1.09 -17.53 3.56
N THR A 21 0.44 -17.15 2.49
CA THR A 21 0.29 -17.96 1.28
C THR A 21 1.29 -17.60 0.20
N VAL A 22 1.42 -16.30 -0.04
CA VAL A 22 2.31 -15.72 -1.04
C VAL A 22 2.92 -14.45 -0.46
N ALA A 23 4.15 -14.13 -0.86
CA ALA A 23 4.72 -12.79 -0.75
C ALA A 23 5.28 -12.36 -2.10
N ALA A 24 5.18 -11.09 -2.41
CA ALA A 24 5.77 -10.49 -3.58
C ALA A 24 6.71 -9.34 -3.20
N CYS A 25 7.84 -9.27 -3.88
CA CYS A 25 8.84 -8.22 -3.74
C CYS A 25 9.06 -7.54 -5.08
N TYR A 26 9.14 -6.22 -5.08
CA TYR A 26 9.29 -5.43 -6.28
C TYR A 26 10.36 -4.35 -6.12
N THR A 27 11.22 -4.28 -7.12
CA THR A 27 12.11 -3.14 -7.40
C THR A 27 12.01 -2.82 -8.89
N PRO A 28 12.50 -1.65 -9.39
CA PRO A 28 12.49 -1.34 -10.82
C PRO A 28 13.18 -2.38 -11.73
N HIS A 29 14.05 -3.19 -11.15
CA HIS A 29 14.88 -4.15 -11.89
C HIS A 29 14.50 -5.60 -11.68
N ARG A 30 13.64 -5.88 -10.67
CA ARG A 30 13.31 -7.26 -10.31
C ARG A 30 11.97 -7.34 -9.60
N GLN A 31 11.21 -8.37 -9.99
CA GLN A 31 10.03 -8.82 -9.25
C GLN A 31 10.24 -10.28 -8.86
N THR A 32 10.02 -10.58 -7.60
CA THR A 32 10.13 -11.94 -7.05
C THR A 32 8.83 -12.29 -6.34
N VAL A 33 8.36 -13.51 -6.53
CA VAL A 33 7.19 -14.04 -5.81
C VAL A 33 7.59 -15.29 -5.07
N TYR A 34 7.27 -15.33 -3.79
CA TYR A 34 7.45 -16.46 -2.90
C TYR A 34 6.10 -17.10 -2.61
N GLN A 35 5.95 -18.36 -2.94
CA GLN A 35 4.79 -19.14 -2.55
C GLN A 35 5.13 -19.97 -1.32
N PHE A 36 4.33 -19.90 -0.27
CA PHE A 36 4.54 -20.57 1.02
C PHE A 36 3.51 -21.65 1.32
N ALA A 37 2.42 -21.67 0.57
CA ALA A 37 1.34 -22.62 0.75
C ALA A 37 0.90 -23.22 -0.59
N GLU A 38 0.29 -24.40 -0.49
CA GLU A 38 -0.30 -25.14 -1.61
C GLU A 38 -1.57 -25.87 -1.15
N SER A 39 -2.29 -26.44 -2.08
CA SER A 39 -3.44 -27.33 -1.75
C SER A 39 -2.97 -28.77 -1.65
N ASP A 40 -3.31 -29.45 -0.55
CA ASP A 40 -3.14 -30.91 -0.44
C ASP A 40 -4.13 -31.67 -1.33
N LEU A 41 -4.02 -32.98 -1.36
CA LEU A 41 -4.90 -33.86 -2.13
C LEU A 41 -6.40 -33.79 -1.71
N ARG A 42 -6.69 -33.23 -0.54
CA ARG A 42 -8.04 -33.01 -0.02
C ARG A 42 -8.54 -31.58 -0.24
N GLY A 43 -7.72 -30.72 -0.86
CA GLY A 43 -8.02 -29.33 -1.07
C GLY A 43 -7.77 -28.42 0.14
N ASN A 44 -7.13 -28.91 1.21
CA ASN A 44 -6.75 -28.06 2.32
C ASN A 44 -5.51 -27.23 1.97
N VAL A 45 -5.45 -26.00 2.48
CA VAL A 45 -4.26 -25.16 2.35
C VAL A 45 -3.22 -25.59 3.37
N VAL A 46 -2.05 -25.99 2.90
CA VAL A 46 -0.92 -26.49 3.71
C VAL A 46 0.36 -25.75 3.33
N LYS A 47 1.36 -25.77 4.23
CA LYS A 47 2.69 -25.25 3.91
C LYS A 47 3.36 -26.14 2.86
N ILE A 48 4.06 -25.53 1.91
CA ILE A 48 4.84 -26.26 0.90
C ILE A 48 6.04 -27.00 1.55
N HIS A 49 6.59 -27.98 0.86
CA HIS A 49 7.68 -28.82 1.38
C HIS A 49 8.98 -28.04 1.65
N ASP A 50 9.31 -27.04 0.82
CA ASP A 50 10.49 -26.17 0.94
C ASP A 50 10.18 -24.83 1.64
N PHE A 51 9.16 -24.81 2.49
CA PHE A 51 8.67 -23.63 3.22
C PHE A 51 9.79 -22.90 3.98
N ILE A 52 10.65 -23.62 4.70
CA ILE A 52 11.70 -23.02 5.54
C ILE A 52 12.72 -22.26 4.67
N GLU A 53 13.13 -22.88 3.58
CA GLU A 53 14.10 -22.26 2.65
C GLU A 53 13.53 -21.00 2.02
N LYS A 54 12.31 -21.06 1.49
CA LYS A 54 11.64 -19.90 0.87
C LYS A 54 11.35 -18.80 1.90
N ARG A 55 10.95 -19.16 3.11
CA ARG A 55 10.78 -18.21 4.20
C ARG A 55 12.08 -17.44 4.47
N GLU A 56 13.20 -18.14 4.68
CA GLU A 56 14.48 -17.48 4.96
C GLU A 56 14.96 -16.63 3.77
N ALA A 57 14.78 -17.09 2.54
CA ALA A 57 15.10 -16.31 1.35
C ALA A 57 14.30 -14.98 1.31
N PHE A 58 13.00 -15.04 1.55
CA PHE A 58 12.13 -13.85 1.63
C PHE A 58 12.54 -12.91 2.77
N LEU A 59 12.75 -13.46 3.98
CA LEU A 59 13.14 -12.64 5.13
C LEU A 59 14.51 -11.99 4.96
N THR A 60 15.42 -12.63 4.24
CA THR A 60 16.73 -12.06 3.88
C THR A 60 16.57 -10.87 2.93
N GLU A 61 15.66 -10.94 1.95
CA GLU A 61 15.38 -9.77 1.10
C GLU A 61 14.86 -8.57 1.91
N LEU A 62 14.01 -8.83 2.90
CA LEU A 62 13.56 -7.76 3.80
C LEU A 62 14.71 -7.19 4.64
N ASP A 63 15.67 -8.01 5.08
CA ASP A 63 16.83 -7.53 5.84
C ASP A 63 17.75 -6.66 4.99
N ASP A 64 18.03 -7.09 3.76
CA ASP A 64 18.99 -6.44 2.86
C ASP A 64 18.44 -5.15 2.24
N ALA A 65 17.13 -4.99 2.21
CA ALA A 65 16.51 -3.81 1.67
C ALA A 65 16.87 -2.55 2.48
N PRO A 66 17.32 -1.46 1.84
CA PRO A 66 17.65 -0.22 2.56
C PRO A 66 16.40 0.50 3.08
N ILE A 67 15.30 0.45 2.34
CA ILE A 67 13.99 1.01 2.70
C ILE A 67 12.93 0.01 2.26
N LEU A 68 12.08 -0.38 3.20
CA LEU A 68 10.92 -1.22 2.95
C LEU A 68 9.70 -0.35 2.69
N ALA A 69 8.98 -0.58 1.61
CA ALA A 69 7.71 0.08 1.36
C ALA A 69 6.60 -0.95 1.19
N ALA A 70 5.51 -0.73 1.87
CA ALA A 70 4.30 -1.52 1.75
C ALA A 70 3.07 -0.62 1.93
N PHE A 71 1.91 -1.08 1.52
CA PHE A 71 0.65 -0.39 1.76
C PHE A 71 -0.04 -1.01 2.99
N ASN A 72 0.01 -0.33 4.12
CA ASN A 72 -0.41 -0.84 5.44
C ASN A 72 0.51 -1.95 6.01
N GLY A 73 1.73 -2.04 5.51
CA GLY A 73 2.66 -3.10 5.90
C GLY A 73 3.10 -3.04 7.35
N THR A 74 3.23 -1.84 7.91
CA THR A 74 3.55 -1.65 9.34
C THR A 74 2.37 -1.99 10.24
N GLY A 75 1.14 -1.86 9.74
CA GLY A 75 -0.08 -2.20 10.47
C GLY A 75 -0.53 -3.66 10.31
N PHE A 76 -0.16 -4.32 9.22
CA PHE A 76 -0.62 -5.68 8.93
C PHE A 76 0.51 -6.65 8.57
N ASP A 77 1.24 -6.41 7.50
CA ASP A 77 2.17 -7.40 6.93
C ASP A 77 3.31 -7.76 7.88
N ILE A 78 4.01 -6.76 8.43
CA ILE A 78 5.12 -7.00 9.37
C ILE A 78 4.63 -7.72 10.63
N PRO A 79 3.57 -7.28 11.34
CA PRO A 79 3.02 -8.02 12.48
C PRO A 79 2.58 -9.44 12.14
N PHE A 80 2.01 -9.63 10.93
CA PHE A 80 1.55 -10.94 10.50
C PHE A 80 2.72 -11.90 10.30
N ILE A 81 3.73 -11.53 9.49
CA ILE A 81 4.90 -12.40 9.28
C ILE A 81 5.72 -12.57 10.56
N ALA A 82 5.81 -11.56 11.41
CA ALA A 82 6.48 -11.67 12.70
C ALA A 82 5.92 -12.82 13.54
N THR A 83 4.59 -12.96 13.56
CA THR A 83 3.91 -14.02 14.31
C THR A 83 3.90 -15.34 13.56
N ALA A 84 3.51 -15.34 12.27
CA ALA A 84 3.33 -16.55 11.48
C ALA A 84 4.65 -17.28 11.15
N PHE A 85 5.74 -16.52 11.08
CA PHE A 85 7.09 -17.03 10.80
C PHE A 85 7.98 -17.10 12.03
N GLU A 86 7.46 -16.70 13.21
CA GLU A 86 8.21 -16.70 14.49
C GLU A 86 9.52 -15.90 14.38
N VAL A 87 9.44 -14.70 13.84
CA VAL A 87 10.61 -13.85 13.58
C VAL A 87 11.10 -13.20 14.88
N ASP A 88 12.43 -13.14 15.03
CA ASP A 88 13.06 -12.47 16.16
C ASP A 88 12.61 -11.01 16.30
N PRO A 89 12.19 -10.54 17.49
CA PRO A 89 11.71 -9.19 17.71
C PRO A 89 12.70 -8.08 17.30
N THR A 90 14.00 -8.33 17.41
CA THR A 90 15.03 -7.37 17.00
C THR A 90 15.05 -7.20 15.48
N ARG A 91 14.82 -8.29 14.75
CA ARG A 91 14.70 -8.29 13.28
C ARG A 91 13.46 -7.50 12.86
N VAL A 92 12.33 -7.76 13.51
CA VAL A 92 11.07 -7.03 13.28
C VAL A 92 11.23 -5.53 13.53
N MET A 93 11.89 -5.15 14.63
CA MET A 93 12.15 -3.73 14.94
C MET A 93 12.98 -3.06 13.85
N ARG A 94 14.04 -3.73 13.33
CA ARG A 94 14.83 -3.19 12.21
C ARG A 94 14.00 -2.94 10.96
N TRP A 95 13.04 -3.84 10.64
CA TRP A 95 12.13 -3.64 9.52
C TRP A 95 11.21 -2.44 9.75
N MET A 96 10.62 -2.34 10.94
CA MET A 96 9.75 -1.20 11.29
C MET A 96 10.48 0.14 11.15
N MET A 97 11.74 0.22 11.61
CA MET A 97 12.55 1.45 11.56
C MET A 97 12.89 1.91 10.13
N LYS A 98 12.98 1.00 9.17
CA LYS A 98 13.27 1.31 7.77
C LYS A 98 12.04 1.24 6.85
N SER A 99 10.85 1.14 7.44
CA SER A 99 9.59 1.05 6.70
C SER A 99 9.08 2.43 6.30
N PHE A 100 8.67 2.53 5.06
CA PHE A 100 7.93 3.65 4.50
C PHE A 100 6.51 3.18 4.17
N ASP A 101 5.52 3.64 4.92
CA ASP A 101 4.13 3.19 4.81
C ASP A 101 3.21 4.35 4.45
N ILE A 102 2.82 4.40 3.18
CA ILE A 102 1.95 5.46 2.63
C ILE A 102 0.57 5.42 3.28
N PHE A 103 0.03 4.21 3.54
CA PHE A 103 -1.30 4.10 4.15
C PHE A 103 -1.32 4.70 5.55
N GLU A 104 -0.34 4.37 6.40
CA GLU A 104 -0.26 4.92 7.75
C GLU A 104 -0.01 6.44 7.75
N ALA A 105 0.82 6.94 6.86
CA ALA A 105 1.05 8.37 6.71
C ALA A 105 -0.25 9.10 6.30
N ALA A 106 -0.93 8.61 5.28
CA ALA A 106 -2.15 9.20 4.78
C ALA A 106 -3.31 9.07 5.80
N LYS A 107 -3.42 7.93 6.49
CA LYS A 107 -4.41 7.72 7.57
C LYS A 107 -4.21 8.71 8.72
N ARG A 108 -2.97 8.97 9.14
CA ARG A 108 -2.69 9.99 10.16
C ARG A 108 -3.11 11.40 9.72
N ALA A 109 -2.89 11.74 8.45
CA ALA A 109 -3.25 13.06 7.92
C ALA A 109 -4.76 13.22 7.76
N THR A 110 -5.45 12.21 7.24
CA THR A 110 -6.87 12.29 6.87
C THR A 110 -7.82 11.82 7.98
N GLY A 111 -7.34 11.03 8.94
CA GLY A 111 -8.15 10.35 9.94
C GLY A 111 -9.02 9.23 9.38
N ARG A 112 -8.76 8.77 8.14
CA ARG A 112 -9.52 7.71 7.45
C ARG A 112 -8.64 6.60 6.94
N THR A 113 -9.25 5.42 6.84
CA THR A 113 -8.69 4.28 6.11
C THR A 113 -9.26 4.26 4.69
N PHE A 114 -8.46 3.81 3.74
CA PHE A 114 -8.85 3.62 2.34
C PHE A 114 -8.03 2.48 1.73
N SER A 115 -8.52 1.92 0.65
CA SER A 115 -7.80 0.84 -0.03
C SER A 115 -6.72 1.37 -0.96
N LEU A 116 -5.76 0.51 -1.32
CA LEU A 116 -4.78 0.80 -2.36
C LEU A 116 -5.49 1.17 -3.68
N ASN A 117 -6.57 0.46 -4.04
CA ASN A 117 -7.38 0.77 -5.22
C ASN A 117 -7.97 2.17 -5.19
N THR A 118 -8.42 2.65 -4.02
CA THR A 118 -8.92 4.02 -3.87
C THR A 118 -7.84 5.04 -4.18
N LEU A 119 -6.63 4.84 -3.63
CA LEU A 119 -5.51 5.75 -3.84
C LEU A 119 -5.05 5.74 -5.31
N ILE A 120 -4.95 4.56 -5.90
CA ILE A 120 -4.58 4.36 -7.29
C ILE A 120 -5.59 5.04 -8.22
N GLY A 121 -6.89 4.78 -8.03
CA GLY A 121 -7.95 5.37 -8.84
C GLY A 121 -7.97 6.89 -8.77
N LEU A 122 -7.79 7.45 -7.57
CA LEU A 122 -7.74 8.90 -7.37
C LEU A 122 -6.56 9.56 -8.10
N ASN A 123 -5.45 8.87 -8.21
CA ASN A 123 -4.22 9.38 -8.82
C ASN A 123 -4.03 8.96 -10.28
N GLY A 124 -5.06 8.43 -10.93
CA GLY A 124 -5.06 8.17 -12.36
C GLY A 124 -4.11 7.06 -12.82
N PHE A 125 -3.77 6.12 -11.94
CA PHE A 125 -2.97 4.98 -12.34
C PHE A 125 -3.81 3.98 -13.13
N ASN A 126 -3.30 3.59 -14.29
CA ASN A 126 -3.86 2.48 -15.04
C ASN A 126 -3.53 1.15 -14.36
N THR A 127 -4.54 0.44 -13.91
CA THR A 127 -4.39 -0.89 -13.34
C THR A 127 -5.45 -1.83 -13.90
N ALA A 128 -5.02 -3.03 -14.24
CA ALA A 128 -5.93 -4.15 -14.52
C ALA A 128 -6.43 -4.82 -13.23
N LYS A 129 -6.10 -4.24 -12.05
CA LYS A 129 -6.42 -4.83 -10.77
C LYS A 129 -7.92 -4.93 -10.57
N THR A 130 -8.40 -6.15 -10.48
CA THR A 130 -9.79 -6.49 -10.12
C THR A 130 -9.73 -7.34 -8.85
N GLY A 131 -10.32 -6.87 -7.75
CA GLY A 131 -10.39 -7.61 -6.51
C GLY A 131 -9.97 -6.82 -5.27
N SER A 132 -10.16 -7.44 -4.13
CA SER A 132 -9.85 -6.93 -2.80
C SER A 132 -9.05 -7.97 -2.00
N GLY A 133 -8.46 -7.59 -0.85
CA GLY A 133 -7.83 -8.56 0.05
C GLY A 133 -8.77 -9.69 0.51
N ALA A 134 -10.08 -9.44 0.56
CA ALA A 134 -11.06 -10.49 0.84
C ALA A 134 -11.15 -11.52 -0.31
N ASP A 135 -11.05 -11.05 -1.56
CA ASP A 135 -11.02 -11.95 -2.73
C ASP A 135 -9.74 -12.80 -2.74
N ALA A 136 -8.60 -12.24 -2.30
CA ALA A 136 -7.35 -12.97 -2.16
C ALA A 136 -7.47 -14.15 -1.18
N VAL A 137 -8.13 -13.95 -0.04
CA VAL A 137 -8.43 -15.05 0.91
C VAL A 137 -9.28 -16.13 0.26
N LEU A 138 -10.28 -15.76 -0.53
CA LEU A 138 -11.12 -16.73 -1.26
C LEU A 138 -10.32 -17.47 -2.34
N GLN A 139 -9.44 -16.78 -3.06
CA GLN A 139 -8.55 -17.38 -4.05
C GLN A 139 -7.60 -18.41 -3.41
N ALA A 140 -7.00 -18.08 -2.25
CA ALA A 140 -6.17 -19.01 -1.50
C ALA A 140 -6.93 -20.29 -1.13
N LYS A 141 -8.12 -20.13 -0.58
CA LYS A 141 -8.99 -21.28 -0.21
C LYS A 141 -9.47 -22.10 -1.41
N ALA A 142 -9.58 -21.46 -2.57
CA ALA A 142 -9.95 -22.12 -3.83
C ALA A 142 -8.75 -22.74 -4.57
N GLY A 143 -7.53 -22.64 -4.03
CA GLY A 143 -6.30 -23.14 -4.66
C GLY A 143 -5.88 -22.40 -5.93
N LYS A 144 -6.31 -21.16 -6.11
CA LYS A 144 -6.02 -20.32 -7.28
C LYS A 144 -4.67 -19.61 -7.13
N TRP A 145 -3.61 -20.43 -7.02
CA TRP A 145 -2.27 -19.95 -6.67
C TRP A 145 -1.65 -18.97 -7.67
N LYS A 146 -1.89 -19.16 -8.98
CA LYS A 146 -1.37 -18.28 -10.01
C LYS A 146 -2.02 -16.90 -9.97
N GLU A 147 -3.32 -16.87 -9.82
CA GLU A 147 -4.11 -15.64 -9.70
C GLU A 147 -3.70 -14.87 -8.44
N LEU A 148 -3.54 -15.59 -7.32
CA LEU A 148 -3.11 -15.02 -6.06
C LEU A 148 -1.69 -14.45 -6.13
N ALA A 149 -0.77 -15.18 -6.74
CA ALA A 149 0.60 -14.72 -6.98
C ALA A 149 0.65 -13.46 -7.86
N SER A 150 -0.15 -13.44 -8.93
CA SER A 150 -0.25 -12.28 -9.82
C SER A 150 -0.86 -11.07 -9.10
N TYR A 151 -1.85 -11.29 -8.25
CA TYR A 151 -2.50 -10.24 -7.46
C TYR A 151 -1.52 -9.61 -6.47
N CYS A 152 -0.83 -10.42 -5.65
CA CYS A 152 0.21 -9.97 -4.71
C CYS A 152 1.35 -9.22 -5.43
N ALA A 153 1.80 -9.75 -6.58
CA ALA A 153 2.85 -9.14 -7.40
C ALA A 153 2.43 -7.75 -7.94
N GLU A 154 1.17 -7.61 -8.34
CA GLU A 154 0.61 -6.33 -8.80
C GLU A 154 0.50 -5.34 -7.65
N ASP A 155 0.11 -5.77 -6.43
CA ASP A 155 0.05 -4.89 -5.26
C ASP A 155 1.42 -4.35 -4.86
N ALA A 156 2.46 -5.18 -4.86
CA ALA A 156 3.82 -4.74 -4.62
C ALA A 156 4.30 -3.75 -5.70
N ARG A 157 3.98 -3.99 -6.99
CA ARG A 157 4.30 -3.09 -8.10
C ARG A 157 3.58 -1.74 -7.98
N LEU A 158 2.29 -1.76 -7.71
CA LEU A 158 1.48 -0.55 -7.54
C LEU A 158 1.92 0.25 -6.31
N THR A 159 2.31 -0.44 -5.23
CA THR A 159 2.91 0.21 -4.06
C THR A 159 4.20 0.93 -4.43
N TYR A 160 5.03 0.34 -5.30
CA TYR A 160 6.22 1.03 -5.81
C TYR A 160 5.84 2.29 -6.61
N GLU A 161 4.89 2.19 -7.52
CA GLU A 161 4.48 3.32 -8.34
C GLU A 161 3.95 4.49 -7.52
N ILE A 162 3.09 4.24 -6.52
CA ILE A 162 2.62 5.31 -5.64
C ILE A 162 3.73 5.83 -4.71
N SER A 163 4.63 4.96 -4.25
CA SER A 163 5.73 5.34 -3.33
C SER A 163 6.81 6.18 -4.00
N THR A 164 6.92 6.13 -5.32
CA THR A 164 7.88 6.91 -6.10
C THR A 164 7.30 8.20 -6.65
N ARG A 165 6.00 8.41 -6.51
CA ARG A 165 5.36 9.66 -6.90
C ARG A 165 5.72 10.77 -5.92
N LYS A 166 6.10 11.92 -6.49
CA LYS A 166 6.43 13.11 -5.68
C LYS A 166 5.21 13.73 -5.03
N ARG A 167 4.04 13.53 -5.62
CA ARG A 167 2.78 14.12 -5.18
C ARG A 167 1.62 13.16 -5.41
N LEU A 168 0.81 12.94 -4.38
CA LEU A 168 -0.36 12.07 -4.40
C LEU A 168 -1.56 12.81 -3.83
N ALA A 169 -2.68 12.82 -4.55
CA ALA A 169 -3.96 13.24 -4.00
C ALA A 169 -4.48 12.21 -3.00
N LEU A 170 -4.92 12.67 -1.85
CA LEU A 170 -5.47 11.80 -0.80
C LEU A 170 -6.98 11.91 -0.72
N PRO A 171 -7.68 10.83 -0.36
CA PRO A 171 -9.10 10.89 -0.02
C PRO A 171 -9.31 11.87 1.14
N GLU A 172 -10.30 12.73 1.01
CA GLU A 172 -10.61 13.71 2.04
C GLU A 172 -11.03 13.05 3.35
N GLY A 173 -10.48 13.49 4.48
CA GLY A 173 -10.73 12.93 5.80
C GLY A 173 -11.33 13.93 6.79
N TYR A 174 -12.12 13.42 7.74
CA TYR A 174 -12.75 14.23 8.78
C TYR A 174 -11.74 14.96 9.68
N ALA A 175 -10.65 14.29 10.05
CA ALA A 175 -9.62 14.88 10.92
C ALA A 175 -8.97 16.09 10.27
N TRP A 176 -8.70 16.01 8.97
CA TRP A 176 -8.16 17.10 8.20
C TRP A 176 -9.11 18.29 8.14
N ARG A 177 -10.39 18.09 7.81
CA ARG A 177 -11.43 19.14 7.81
C ARG A 177 -11.54 19.85 9.16
N LYS A 178 -11.58 19.08 10.24
CA LYS A 178 -11.65 19.61 11.59
C LYS A 178 -10.44 20.45 11.95
N LYS A 179 -9.23 20.01 11.59
CA LYS A 179 -7.98 20.73 11.86
C LYS A 179 -7.90 22.05 11.12
N HIS A 180 -8.42 22.11 9.90
CA HIS A 180 -8.37 23.29 9.04
C HIS A 180 -9.63 24.17 9.09
N ASN A 181 -10.57 23.83 9.98
CA ASN A 181 -11.81 24.58 10.17
C ASN A 181 -12.57 24.87 8.85
N ASP A 182 -12.47 23.91 7.92
CA ASP A 182 -13.06 23.99 6.58
C ASP A 182 -14.58 23.82 6.71
N ARG A 183 -15.27 24.96 6.88
CA ARG A 183 -16.74 25.04 6.94
C ARG A 183 -17.35 25.13 5.55
N ASP A 184 -16.58 25.64 4.61
CA ASP A 184 -16.99 25.86 3.23
C ASP A 184 -16.30 24.79 2.36
N HIS A 185 -16.96 23.65 2.23
CA HIS A 185 -16.46 22.55 1.43
C HIS A 185 -16.31 22.96 -0.05
N ASP A 186 -15.09 23.23 -0.47
CA ASP A 186 -14.77 23.35 -1.89
C ASP A 186 -14.45 21.95 -2.43
N PRO A 187 -15.31 21.38 -3.30
CA PRO A 187 -15.09 20.04 -3.85
C PRO A 187 -13.84 19.91 -4.73
N ASN A 188 -13.27 21.04 -5.14
CA ASN A 188 -12.05 21.06 -5.95
C ASN A 188 -10.77 21.05 -5.11
N LYS A 189 -10.88 21.28 -3.80
CA LYS A 189 -9.72 21.23 -2.89
C LYS A 189 -9.52 19.82 -2.34
N VAL A 190 -8.31 19.33 -2.48
CA VAL A 190 -7.87 18.03 -1.95
C VAL A 190 -6.58 18.17 -1.16
N LEU A 191 -6.36 17.25 -0.25
CA LEU A 191 -5.10 17.11 0.45
C LEU A 191 -4.15 16.31 -0.43
N PHE A 192 -2.98 16.87 -0.69
CA PHE A 192 -1.89 16.19 -1.36
C PHE A 192 -0.84 15.75 -0.35
N MET A 193 -0.31 14.58 -0.56
CA MET A 193 0.87 14.07 0.09
C MET A 193 2.06 14.22 -0.84
N LEU A 194 3.10 14.90 -0.37
CA LEU A 194 4.36 15.10 -1.09
C LEU A 194 5.39 14.11 -0.54
N VAL A 195 6.04 13.39 -1.43
CA VAL A 195 7.10 12.46 -1.08
C VAL A 195 8.44 13.02 -1.56
N GLY A 196 9.27 13.44 -0.62
CA GLY A 196 10.62 13.95 -0.89
C GLY A 196 11.61 12.85 -1.29
N SER A 197 12.79 13.26 -1.75
CA SER A 197 13.86 12.34 -2.19
C SER A 197 14.39 11.41 -1.10
N SER A 198 14.20 11.77 0.16
CA SER A 198 14.56 10.96 1.34
C SER A 198 13.35 10.27 1.97
N TYR A 199 12.25 10.12 1.21
CA TYR A 199 10.96 9.59 1.69
C TYR A 199 10.38 10.36 2.88
N GLN A 200 10.77 11.62 3.03
CA GLN A 200 10.10 12.55 3.91
C GLN A 200 8.74 12.90 3.33
N ILE A 201 7.74 12.99 4.19
CA ILE A 201 6.37 13.27 3.77
C ILE A 201 5.96 14.65 4.28
N GLU A 202 5.45 15.46 3.35
CA GLU A 202 4.81 16.74 3.61
C GLU A 202 3.37 16.67 3.10
N PHE A 203 2.51 17.54 3.62
CA PHE A 203 1.13 17.65 3.15
C PHE A 203 0.83 19.07 2.71
N GLU A 204 0.10 19.20 1.62
CA GLU A 204 -0.35 20.48 1.10
C GLU A 204 -1.82 20.43 0.69
N ILE A 205 -2.47 21.58 0.70
CA ILE A 205 -3.79 21.75 0.11
C ILE A 205 -3.59 22.27 -1.30
N GLY A 206 -4.20 21.64 -2.25
CA GLY A 206 -4.19 22.08 -3.63
C GLY A 206 -5.54 21.90 -4.28
N THR A 207 -5.70 22.47 -5.46
CA THR A 207 -6.88 22.29 -6.29
C THR A 207 -6.60 21.18 -7.31
N LEU A 208 -7.56 20.27 -7.50
CA LEU A 208 -7.50 19.34 -8.63
C LEU A 208 -7.58 20.15 -9.92
N PRO A 209 -6.69 19.92 -10.91
CA PRO A 209 -6.80 20.57 -12.20
C PRO A 209 -8.17 20.27 -12.82
N ALA A 210 -8.77 21.27 -13.45
CA ALA A 210 -10.04 21.11 -14.16
C ALA A 210 -9.89 20.01 -15.20
N ALA A 211 -10.67 18.96 -15.05
CA ALA A 211 -10.71 17.71 -15.75
C ALA A 211 -9.98 17.60 -17.08
N SER A 212 -8.89 16.89 -17.10
CA SER A 212 -8.64 15.95 -18.18
C SER A 212 -9.13 14.58 -17.70
N VAL A 213 -10.33 14.21 -18.06
CA VAL A 213 -10.88 12.88 -17.78
C VAL A 213 -9.99 11.88 -18.48
N ILE A 214 -9.32 11.01 -17.72
CA ILE A 214 -8.63 9.88 -18.33
C ILE A 214 -9.70 8.96 -18.92
N PRO A 215 -9.74 8.77 -20.25
CA PRO A 215 -10.76 7.93 -20.86
C PRO A 215 -10.68 6.52 -20.29
N GLY A 216 -11.77 6.01 -19.75
CA GLY A 216 -11.88 4.64 -19.22
C GLY A 216 -11.73 4.47 -17.71
N LEU A 217 -11.40 5.52 -16.96
CA LEU A 217 -11.50 5.45 -15.51
C LEU A 217 -12.95 5.75 -15.10
N LEU A 218 -13.64 4.75 -14.58
CA LEU A 218 -14.92 4.98 -13.93
C LEU A 218 -14.69 5.77 -12.64
N PRO A 219 -15.49 6.82 -12.38
CA PRO A 219 -15.41 7.54 -11.13
C PRO A 219 -15.62 6.56 -9.97
N ASN A 220 -14.71 6.57 -9.00
CA ASN A 220 -14.90 5.81 -7.77
C ASN A 220 -16.14 6.38 -7.06
N PRO A 221 -17.22 5.60 -6.85
CA PRO A 221 -18.46 6.09 -6.24
C PRO A 221 -18.25 6.69 -4.84
N ASN A 222 -17.19 6.26 -4.13
CA ASN A 222 -16.82 6.82 -2.84
C ASN A 222 -16.10 8.17 -2.95
N MET A 223 -15.75 8.58 -4.17
CA MET A 223 -15.00 9.79 -4.48
C MET A 223 -15.78 10.73 -5.38
N SER A 224 -17.07 10.48 -5.58
CA SER A 224 -17.95 11.28 -6.45
C SER A 224 -18.00 12.76 -6.05
N HIS A 225 -17.77 13.06 -4.76
CA HIS A 225 -17.70 14.43 -4.24
C HIS A 225 -16.40 15.17 -4.64
N LEU A 226 -15.38 14.47 -5.12
CA LEU A 226 -14.13 15.07 -5.63
C LEU A 226 -14.14 15.32 -7.13
N GLY A 227 -15.26 15.03 -7.82
CA GLY A 227 -15.35 15.08 -9.26
C GLY A 227 -14.80 13.83 -9.95
N SER A 228 -14.72 13.86 -11.28
CA SER A 228 -14.13 12.75 -12.05
C SER A 228 -12.67 12.54 -11.69
N PRO A 229 -12.16 11.29 -11.71
CA PRO A 229 -10.76 11.03 -11.49
C PRO A 229 -9.93 11.81 -12.51
N HIS A 230 -9.04 12.64 -12.02
CA HIS A 230 -8.20 13.49 -12.83
C HIS A 230 -6.80 12.94 -12.89
N GLU A 231 -6.13 13.17 -13.97
CA GLU A 231 -4.68 13.05 -14.02
C GLU A 231 -4.10 14.02 -13.01
N VAL A 232 -3.45 13.50 -11.98
CA VAL A 232 -2.72 14.32 -11.02
C VAL A 232 -1.44 14.73 -11.71
N LEU A 233 -1.48 15.90 -12.34
CA LEU A 233 -0.32 16.45 -12.99
C LEU A 233 0.73 16.84 -11.95
N TRP A 234 1.97 16.61 -12.33
CA TRP A 234 3.13 16.95 -11.51
C TRP A 234 3.43 18.45 -11.49
N GLU A 235 2.84 19.21 -12.40
CA GLU A 235 3.00 20.66 -12.51
C GLU A 235 1.88 21.32 -11.72
N ASP A 236 2.26 21.97 -10.64
CA ASP A 236 1.31 22.58 -9.73
C ASP A 236 1.33 24.10 -9.77
N PRO A 237 0.18 24.73 -9.90
CA PRO A 237 0.06 26.15 -9.62
C PRO A 237 0.05 26.42 -8.10
N THR A 238 1.18 26.64 -7.51
CA THR A 238 1.37 27.22 -6.15
C THR A 238 0.40 26.74 -5.06
N PRO A 239 0.55 25.52 -4.52
CA PRO A 239 -0.22 25.06 -3.37
C PRO A 239 0.30 25.68 -2.05
N GLU A 240 -0.60 25.84 -1.09
CA GLU A 240 -0.23 26.13 0.30
C GLU A 240 0.41 24.90 0.93
N ARG A 241 1.70 24.98 1.28
CA ARG A 241 2.41 23.89 1.95
C ARG A 241 2.12 23.86 3.43
N GLN A 242 1.85 22.68 3.94
CA GLN A 242 1.68 22.44 5.36
C GLN A 242 2.55 21.26 5.83
N HIS A 243 3.40 21.52 6.83
CA HIS A 243 4.29 20.54 7.42
C HIS A 243 3.63 19.89 8.63
N TYR A 244 3.42 18.57 8.56
CA TYR A 244 2.71 17.82 9.60
C TYR A 244 3.63 16.99 10.50
N PHE A 245 4.95 17.05 10.27
CA PHE A 245 5.91 16.17 10.95
C PHE A 245 6.66 16.80 12.13
N LYS A 246 6.32 18.03 12.55
CA LYS A 246 7.02 18.67 13.68
C LYS A 246 6.81 17.98 15.03
N ASP A 247 5.85 17.07 15.13
CA ASP A 247 5.42 16.47 16.40
C ASP A 247 5.57 14.95 16.46
N LEU A 248 6.33 14.33 15.54
CA LEU A 248 6.68 12.91 15.67
C LEU A 248 7.92 12.78 16.57
N PRO A 249 7.89 11.91 17.60
CA PRO A 249 9.09 11.64 18.37
C PRO A 249 10.18 11.09 17.45
N GLN A 250 11.36 11.65 17.57
CA GLN A 250 12.58 11.22 16.89
C GLN A 250 13.00 9.81 17.34
#